data_b2ddcb2f9b91be92ff6e2b9185ac14cf
#
_entry.id   b2ddcb2f9b91be92ff6e2b9185ac14cf
#
_cell.length_a   1.000
_cell.length_b   1.000
_cell.length_c   1.000
_cell.angle_alpha   90.00
_cell.angle_beta   90.00
_cell.angle_gamma   90.00
#
_symmetry.space_group_name_H-M   'P 1'
#
loop_
_entity.id
_entity.type
_entity.pdbx_description
1 polymer ?
#
loop_
_entity_poly.entity_id
_entity_poly.type
_entity_poly.pdbx_seq_one_letter_code
_entity_poly.pdbx_strand_id
1 'polypeptide(L)'
;MSWLINQITILARIFYFLVQVVQWTILISVLAYLLAMIIGLIVGIGRISRSPVIRWLAAAYINVLRGVPLLVLIFFVYFGLGKVINLDRFVAGVLAVGVCYGAYMAEIFRSGIEAIDYGQHEAAMSLGMTRWQTLRYIILPQSIRIVVPPAANEFIATLKDSSLVSIIGLRELTRAGREYANQTFLDFQTWLVVGIMYLILTLTLTRLVKYIEKKVAIAGYGSEKK
;
A
#
# COMPACT_ATOMS: atom_id res chain seq x y z
N MET A 1 -35.61 -17.78 19.26
CA MET A 1 -35.19 -16.47 19.80
C MET A 1 -33.89 -16.58 20.62
N SER A 2 -33.77 -17.50 21.57
CA SER A 2 -32.56 -17.73 22.40
C SER A 2 -31.29 -18.03 21.59
N TRP A 3 -31.39 -18.85 20.55
CA TRP A 3 -30.23 -19.19 19.67
C TRP A 3 -29.68 -17.96 18.95
N LEU A 4 -30.54 -17.13 18.37
CA LEU A 4 -30.12 -15.88 17.68
C LEU A 4 -29.42 -14.90 18.65
N ILE A 5 -29.96 -14.74 19.85
CA ILE A 5 -29.38 -13.90 20.90
C ILE A 5 -27.96 -14.39 21.26
N ASN A 6 -27.82 -15.72 21.39
CA ASN A 6 -26.52 -16.33 21.67
C ASN A 6 -25.51 -16.08 20.55
N GLN A 7 -25.88 -16.22 19.26
CA GLN A 7 -24.99 -15.94 18.14
C GLN A 7 -24.56 -14.45 18.11
N ILE A 8 -25.49 -13.52 18.32
CA ILE A 8 -25.17 -12.08 18.38
C ILE A 8 -24.20 -11.80 19.53
N THR A 9 -24.40 -12.41 20.69
CA THR A 9 -23.50 -12.24 21.85
C THR A 9 -22.10 -12.77 21.56
N ILE A 10 -21.99 -13.92 20.87
CA ILE A 10 -20.70 -14.50 20.45
C ILE A 10 -19.98 -13.52 19.48
N LEU A 11 -20.65 -13.07 18.44
CA LEU A 11 -20.08 -12.13 17.47
C LEU A 11 -19.62 -10.83 18.12
N ALA A 12 -20.42 -10.29 19.06
CA ALA A 12 -20.06 -9.08 19.80
C ALA A 12 -18.81 -9.29 20.68
N ARG A 13 -18.65 -10.43 21.33
CA ARG A 13 -17.45 -10.76 22.10
C ARG A 13 -16.21 -10.86 21.22
N ILE A 14 -16.32 -11.52 20.07
CA ILE A 14 -15.24 -11.64 19.10
C ILE A 14 -14.85 -10.23 18.61
N PHE A 15 -15.81 -9.41 18.23
CA PHE A 15 -15.58 -8.04 17.78
C PHE A 15 -14.85 -7.20 18.85
N TYR A 16 -15.32 -7.24 20.09
CA TYR A 16 -14.68 -6.52 21.20
C TYR A 16 -13.22 -6.96 21.42
N PHE A 17 -12.94 -8.26 21.33
CA PHE A 17 -11.58 -8.79 21.43
C PHE A 17 -10.68 -8.30 20.28
N LEU A 18 -11.19 -8.32 19.05
CA LEU A 18 -10.43 -7.99 17.85
C LEU A 18 -10.22 -6.48 17.68
N VAL A 19 -11.15 -5.64 18.12
CA VAL A 19 -11.03 -4.18 17.98
C VAL A 19 -9.79 -3.63 18.70
N GLN A 20 -9.36 -4.28 19.78
CA GLN A 20 -8.18 -3.88 20.55
C GLN A 20 -6.85 -4.02 19.77
N VAL A 21 -6.84 -4.83 18.72
CA VAL A 21 -5.62 -5.07 17.91
C VAL A 21 -5.65 -4.38 16.56
N VAL A 22 -6.78 -3.78 16.16
CA VAL A 22 -6.93 -3.06 14.88
C VAL A 22 -5.87 -1.97 14.71
N GLN A 23 -5.52 -1.29 15.79
CA GLN A 23 -4.47 -0.26 15.78
C GLN A 23 -3.13 -0.77 15.25
N TRP A 24 -2.76 -2.03 15.50
CA TRP A 24 -1.53 -2.62 14.99
C TRP A 24 -1.58 -2.87 13.49
N THR A 25 -2.73 -3.34 12.98
CA THR A 25 -2.96 -3.48 11.53
C THR A 25 -2.80 -2.13 10.82
N ILE A 26 -3.44 -1.08 11.37
CA ILE A 26 -3.34 0.28 10.82
C ILE A 26 -1.90 0.80 10.89
N LEU A 27 -1.24 0.66 12.04
CA LEU A 27 0.13 1.15 12.26
C LEU A 27 1.13 0.50 11.29
N ILE A 28 1.09 -0.83 11.16
CA ILE A 28 1.95 -1.55 10.22
C ILE A 28 1.70 -1.06 8.79
N SER A 29 0.43 -0.97 8.39
CA SER A 29 0.05 -0.54 7.04
C SER A 29 0.51 0.88 6.71
N VAL A 30 0.33 1.81 7.66
CA VAL A 30 0.76 3.20 7.51
C VAL A 30 2.28 3.30 7.39
N LEU A 31 3.03 2.66 8.28
CA LEU A 31 4.49 2.72 8.26
C LEU A 31 5.08 2.03 7.02
N ALA A 32 4.54 0.87 6.63
CA ALA A 32 4.95 0.18 5.42
C ALA A 32 4.65 1.04 4.17
N TYR A 33 3.47 1.68 4.12
CA TYR A 33 3.11 2.53 3.01
C TYR A 33 3.96 3.81 2.93
N LEU A 34 4.27 4.46 4.06
CA LEU A 34 5.19 5.61 4.09
C LEU A 34 6.58 5.23 3.58
N LEU A 35 7.09 4.07 4.00
CA LEU A 35 8.34 3.52 3.48
C LEU A 35 8.24 3.24 1.98
N ALA A 36 7.14 2.66 1.52
CA ALA A 36 6.87 2.40 0.10
C ALA A 36 6.84 3.69 -0.72
N MET A 37 6.24 4.77 -0.21
CA MET A 37 6.23 6.08 -0.86
C MET A 37 7.65 6.63 -1.05
N ILE A 38 8.49 6.55 -0.03
CA ILE A 38 9.88 7.04 -0.07
C ILE A 38 10.70 6.22 -1.09
N ILE A 39 10.68 4.90 -0.96
CA ILE A 39 11.40 4.01 -1.88
C ILE A 39 10.87 4.18 -3.30
N GLY A 40 9.56 4.18 -3.46
CA GLY A 40 8.90 4.34 -4.75
C GLY A 40 9.28 5.64 -5.45
N LEU A 41 9.34 6.76 -4.73
CA LEU A 41 9.76 8.04 -5.28
C LEU A 41 11.22 7.98 -5.78
N ILE A 42 12.14 7.46 -4.96
CA ILE A 42 13.55 7.34 -5.30
C ILE A 42 13.74 6.44 -6.53
N VAL A 43 13.13 5.27 -6.52
CA VAL A 43 13.24 4.29 -7.61
C VAL A 43 12.50 4.76 -8.86
N GLY A 44 11.34 5.39 -8.73
CA GLY A 44 10.58 5.97 -9.84
C GLY A 44 11.36 7.06 -10.57
N ILE A 45 12.00 7.98 -9.83
CA ILE A 45 12.93 8.97 -10.40
C ILE A 45 14.12 8.27 -11.07
N GLY A 46 14.65 7.20 -10.47
CA GLY A 46 15.72 6.39 -11.07
C GLY A 46 15.31 5.79 -12.42
N ARG A 47 14.05 5.38 -12.59
CA ARG A 47 13.52 4.82 -13.84
C ARG A 47 13.50 5.80 -15.01
N ILE A 48 13.30 7.09 -14.75
CA ILE A 48 13.30 8.15 -15.77
C ILE A 48 14.67 8.83 -15.92
N SER A 49 15.69 8.34 -15.19
CA SER A 49 17.06 8.87 -15.24
C SER A 49 17.69 8.71 -16.64
N ARG A 50 18.55 9.65 -17.01
CA ARG A 50 19.36 9.57 -18.23
C ARG A 50 20.48 8.54 -18.14
N SER A 51 20.96 8.23 -16.92
CA SER A 51 21.97 7.21 -16.70
C SER A 51 21.39 5.82 -16.98
N PRO A 52 21.94 5.07 -17.94
CA PRO A 52 21.46 3.71 -18.26
C PRO A 52 21.65 2.77 -17.08
N VAL A 53 22.70 2.96 -16.28
CA VAL A 53 22.97 2.14 -15.09
C VAL A 53 21.90 2.33 -14.03
N ILE A 54 21.57 3.60 -13.68
CA ILE A 54 20.52 3.91 -12.68
C ILE A 54 19.18 3.37 -13.16
N ARG A 55 18.84 3.57 -14.42
CA ARG A 55 17.60 3.08 -15.02
C ARG A 55 17.51 1.55 -14.98
N TRP A 56 18.62 0.85 -15.27
CA TRP A 56 18.68 -0.61 -15.21
C TRP A 56 18.52 -1.12 -13.78
N LEU A 57 19.22 -0.53 -12.78
CA LEU A 57 19.09 -0.91 -11.38
C LEU A 57 17.68 -0.71 -10.86
N ALA A 58 17.06 0.42 -11.18
CA ALA A 58 15.66 0.69 -10.81
C ALA A 58 14.69 -0.30 -11.47
N ALA A 59 14.93 -0.66 -12.75
CA ALA A 59 14.14 -1.68 -13.43
C ALA A 59 14.30 -3.06 -12.80
N ALA A 60 15.52 -3.46 -12.47
CA ALA A 60 15.81 -4.74 -11.83
C ALA A 60 15.08 -4.84 -10.46
N TYR A 61 15.17 -3.79 -9.63
CA TYR A 61 14.43 -3.72 -8.37
C TYR A 61 12.93 -3.92 -8.58
N ILE A 62 12.31 -3.17 -9.48
CA ILE A 62 10.87 -3.25 -9.74
C ILE A 62 10.48 -4.65 -10.22
N ASN A 63 11.22 -5.21 -11.19
CA ASN A 63 10.89 -6.52 -11.77
C ASN A 63 11.04 -7.66 -10.76
N VAL A 64 12.08 -7.62 -9.93
CA VAL A 64 12.32 -8.64 -8.89
C VAL A 64 11.21 -8.57 -7.84
N LEU A 65 10.96 -7.39 -7.27
CA LEU A 65 10.03 -7.26 -6.14
C LEU A 65 8.57 -7.45 -6.54
N ARG A 66 8.20 -7.15 -7.77
CA ARG A 66 6.86 -7.44 -8.30
C ARG A 66 6.72 -8.87 -8.82
N GLY A 67 7.84 -9.54 -9.12
CA GLY A 67 7.85 -10.93 -9.56
C GLY A 67 7.88 -11.96 -8.43
N VAL A 68 8.25 -11.55 -7.21
CA VAL A 68 8.30 -12.43 -6.04
C VAL A 68 7.05 -12.24 -5.19
N PRO A 69 6.37 -13.32 -4.75
CA PRO A 69 5.24 -13.21 -3.84
C PRO A 69 5.61 -12.50 -2.53
N LEU A 70 4.77 -11.57 -2.07
CA LEU A 70 5.01 -10.82 -0.83
C LEU A 70 5.26 -11.75 0.38
N LEU A 71 4.54 -12.86 0.47
CA LEU A 71 4.74 -13.84 1.52
C LEU A 71 6.19 -14.38 1.58
N VAL A 72 6.76 -14.68 0.40
CA VAL A 72 8.15 -15.17 0.28
C VAL A 72 9.12 -14.07 0.74
N LEU A 73 8.85 -12.82 0.39
CA LEU A 73 9.66 -11.68 0.81
C LEU A 73 9.60 -11.48 2.32
N ILE A 74 8.43 -11.62 2.96
CA ILE A 74 8.28 -11.56 4.41
C ILE A 74 9.15 -12.64 5.07
N PHE A 75 9.13 -13.88 4.57
CA PHE A 75 9.98 -14.94 5.08
C PHE A 75 11.47 -14.66 4.88
N PHE A 76 11.86 -14.17 3.71
CA PHE A 76 13.24 -13.82 3.42
C PHE A 76 13.75 -12.72 4.36
N VAL A 77 12.98 -11.65 4.56
CA VAL A 77 13.35 -10.55 5.45
C VAL A 77 13.44 -11.02 6.90
N TYR A 78 12.45 -11.77 7.39
CA TYR A 78 12.40 -12.16 8.79
C TYR A 78 13.35 -13.33 9.12
N PHE A 79 13.29 -14.43 8.38
CA PHE A 79 14.08 -15.62 8.65
C PHE A 79 15.49 -15.60 8.02
N GLY A 80 15.65 -14.89 6.92
CA GLY A 80 16.93 -14.72 6.25
C GLY A 80 17.73 -13.56 6.86
N LEU A 81 17.35 -12.33 6.50
CA LEU A 81 18.06 -11.12 6.96
C LEU A 81 17.94 -10.91 8.48
N GLY A 82 16.78 -11.21 9.06
CA GLY A 82 16.52 -11.03 10.48
C GLY A 82 17.48 -11.79 11.41
N LYS A 83 18.00 -12.94 10.97
CA LYS A 83 19.02 -13.68 11.71
C LYS A 83 20.41 -13.00 11.71
N VAL A 84 20.69 -12.23 10.65
CA VAL A 84 21.99 -11.55 10.49
C VAL A 84 22.01 -10.22 11.24
N ILE A 85 20.93 -9.44 11.14
CA ILE A 85 20.82 -8.08 11.70
C ILE A 85 19.85 -7.96 12.88
N ASN A 86 19.40 -9.10 13.41
CA ASN A 86 18.53 -9.20 14.60
C ASN A 86 17.27 -8.32 14.52
N LEU A 87 16.50 -8.46 13.43
CA LEU A 87 15.25 -7.72 13.25
C LEU A 87 14.13 -8.32 14.09
N ASP A 88 13.42 -7.48 14.81
CA ASP A 88 12.15 -7.88 15.42
C ASP A 88 11.04 -8.05 14.36
N ARG A 89 9.95 -8.73 14.74
CA ARG A 89 8.84 -9.06 13.83
C ARG A 89 8.17 -7.84 13.25
N PHE A 90 8.05 -6.76 14.03
CA PHE A 90 7.38 -5.54 13.60
C PHE A 90 8.21 -4.84 12.52
N VAL A 91 9.49 -4.62 12.78
CA VAL A 91 10.40 -4.00 11.81
C VAL A 91 10.53 -4.85 10.55
N ALA A 92 10.68 -6.19 10.70
CA ALA A 92 10.75 -7.09 9.56
C ALA A 92 9.48 -7.06 8.69
N GLY A 93 8.30 -7.01 9.32
CA GLY A 93 7.02 -6.89 8.62
C GLY A 93 6.89 -5.56 7.86
N VAL A 94 7.18 -4.45 8.53
CA VAL A 94 7.14 -3.11 7.90
C VAL A 94 8.13 -3.01 6.74
N LEU A 95 9.37 -3.52 6.91
CA LEU A 95 10.38 -3.52 5.84
C LEU A 95 9.96 -4.40 4.66
N ALA A 96 9.51 -5.63 4.89
CA ALA A 96 9.13 -6.54 3.82
C ALA A 96 7.97 -5.98 2.98
N VAL A 97 6.91 -5.52 3.64
CA VAL A 97 5.75 -4.90 2.97
C VAL A 97 6.15 -3.59 2.30
N GLY A 98 6.86 -2.71 3.00
CA GLY A 98 7.25 -1.40 2.46
C GLY A 98 8.20 -1.49 1.27
N VAL A 99 9.17 -2.41 1.29
CA VAL A 99 10.09 -2.66 0.18
C VAL A 99 9.34 -3.25 -1.03
N CYS A 100 8.42 -4.18 -0.81
CA CYS A 100 7.59 -4.75 -1.87
C CYS A 100 6.72 -3.68 -2.53
N TYR A 101 5.94 -2.96 -1.72
CA TYR A 101 5.03 -1.90 -2.20
C TYR A 101 5.79 -0.69 -2.77
N GLY A 102 7.04 -0.48 -2.38
CA GLY A 102 7.94 0.49 -3.00
C GLY A 102 8.14 0.26 -4.50
N ALA A 103 8.14 -0.99 -4.95
CA ALA A 103 8.22 -1.31 -6.37
C ALA A 103 6.93 -0.96 -7.14
N TYR A 104 5.77 -1.14 -6.53
CA TYR A 104 4.48 -0.72 -7.09
C TYR A 104 4.38 0.81 -7.13
N MET A 105 4.77 1.48 -6.05
CA MET A 105 4.79 2.94 -5.98
C MET A 105 5.76 3.56 -6.99
N ALA A 106 6.92 2.94 -7.22
CA ALA A 106 7.88 3.40 -8.24
C ALA A 106 7.28 3.42 -9.64
N GLU A 107 6.49 2.41 -9.98
CA GLU A 107 5.81 2.32 -11.26
C GLU A 107 4.66 3.34 -11.37
N ILE A 108 3.93 3.58 -10.29
CA ILE A 108 2.90 4.63 -10.21
C ILE A 108 3.53 6.01 -10.42
N PHE A 109 4.63 6.33 -9.76
CA PHE A 109 5.32 7.60 -9.96
C PHE A 109 5.85 7.75 -11.39
N ARG A 110 6.51 6.72 -11.93
CA ARG A 110 6.99 6.72 -13.30
C ARG A 110 5.86 6.96 -14.30
N SER A 111 4.80 6.16 -14.22
CA SER A 111 3.67 6.25 -15.15
C SER A 111 2.93 7.59 -15.06
N GLY A 112 2.82 8.15 -13.85
CA GLY A 112 2.20 9.46 -13.67
C GLY A 112 3.00 10.62 -14.29
N ILE A 113 4.34 10.52 -14.31
CA ILE A 113 5.18 11.51 -14.99
C ILE A 113 5.11 11.32 -16.50
N GLU A 114 5.20 10.07 -16.98
CA GLU A 114 5.16 9.75 -18.41
C GLU A 114 3.77 9.95 -19.05
N ALA A 115 2.72 10.02 -18.25
CA ALA A 115 1.36 10.28 -18.74
C ALA A 115 1.13 11.74 -19.15
N ILE A 116 2.04 12.66 -18.83
CA ILE A 116 1.92 14.05 -19.27
C ILE A 116 2.30 14.16 -20.74
N ASP A 117 1.40 14.78 -21.52
CA ASP A 117 1.59 14.98 -22.95
C ASP A 117 2.92 15.71 -23.24
N TYR A 118 3.68 15.19 -24.22
CA TYR A 118 4.98 15.73 -24.58
C TYR A 118 4.90 17.19 -25.08
N GLY A 119 3.76 17.58 -25.65
CA GLY A 119 3.48 18.96 -26.07
C GLY A 119 3.55 19.95 -24.92
N GLN A 120 3.26 19.54 -23.66
CA GLN A 120 3.46 20.38 -22.49
C GLN A 120 4.95 20.69 -22.27
N HIS A 121 5.83 19.73 -22.55
CA HIS A 121 7.26 19.89 -22.45
C HIS A 121 7.79 20.81 -23.56
N GLU A 122 7.35 20.61 -24.79
CA GLU A 122 7.73 21.44 -25.94
C GLU A 122 7.27 22.89 -25.79
N ALA A 123 6.01 23.10 -25.39
CA ALA A 123 5.46 24.43 -25.15
C ALA A 123 6.26 25.20 -24.08
N ALA A 124 6.58 24.54 -22.95
CA ALA A 124 7.38 25.14 -21.89
C ALA A 124 8.80 25.50 -22.37
N MET A 125 9.43 24.64 -23.14
CA MET A 125 10.77 24.91 -23.71
C MET A 125 10.72 26.03 -24.72
N SER A 126 9.69 26.16 -25.52
CA SER A 126 9.48 27.25 -26.48
C SER A 126 9.29 28.60 -25.81
N LEU A 127 8.78 28.64 -24.57
CA LEU A 127 8.72 29.83 -23.71
C LEU A 127 10.06 30.15 -22.98
N GLY A 128 11.14 29.45 -23.32
CA GLY A 128 12.43 29.64 -22.73
C GLY A 128 12.65 29.05 -21.33
N MET A 129 11.72 28.17 -20.87
CA MET A 129 11.88 27.51 -19.58
C MET A 129 13.02 26.48 -19.63
N THR A 130 13.80 26.44 -18.58
CA THR A 130 14.78 25.36 -18.39
C THR A 130 14.06 24.04 -18.09
N ARG A 131 14.73 22.91 -18.30
CA ARG A 131 14.16 21.58 -18.00
C ARG A 131 13.71 21.43 -16.54
N TRP A 132 14.44 22.04 -15.60
CA TRP A 132 14.07 22.04 -14.19
C TRP A 132 12.81 22.88 -13.93
N GLN A 133 12.71 24.05 -14.57
CA GLN A 133 11.50 24.88 -14.49
C GLN A 133 10.29 24.17 -15.10
N THR A 134 10.45 23.56 -16.27
CA THR A 134 9.41 22.74 -16.92
C THR A 134 8.94 21.60 -16.00
N LEU A 135 9.89 20.83 -15.44
CA LEU A 135 9.55 19.75 -14.51
C LEU A 135 8.79 20.27 -13.29
N ARG A 136 9.32 21.32 -12.63
CA ARG A 136 8.78 21.83 -11.36
C ARG A 136 7.43 22.54 -11.53
N TYR A 137 7.26 23.34 -12.56
CA TYR A 137 6.11 24.22 -12.68
C TYR A 137 5.01 23.68 -13.60
N ILE A 138 5.33 22.79 -14.55
CA ILE A 138 4.40 22.27 -15.53
C ILE A 138 4.11 20.78 -15.29
N ILE A 139 5.15 19.94 -15.25
CA ILE A 139 5.00 18.48 -15.24
C ILE A 139 4.60 17.97 -13.86
N LEU A 140 5.35 18.30 -12.79
CA LEU A 140 5.07 17.78 -11.44
C LEU A 140 3.67 18.11 -10.92
N PRO A 141 3.13 19.34 -11.05
CA PRO A 141 1.78 19.64 -10.57
C PRO A 141 0.69 18.81 -11.27
N GLN A 142 0.88 18.51 -12.55
CA GLN A 142 -0.02 17.67 -13.32
C GLN A 142 0.16 16.20 -12.94
N SER A 143 1.41 15.71 -12.88
CA SER A 143 1.73 14.31 -12.50
C SER A 143 1.21 13.94 -11.12
N ILE A 144 1.32 14.83 -10.12
CA ILE A 144 0.80 14.58 -8.77
C ILE A 144 -0.69 14.24 -8.81
N ARG A 145 -1.47 14.97 -9.63
CA ARG A 145 -2.91 14.71 -9.75
C ARG A 145 -3.21 13.35 -10.38
N ILE A 146 -2.36 12.87 -11.29
CA ILE A 146 -2.48 11.55 -11.92
C ILE A 146 -2.02 10.45 -10.96
N VAL A 147 -0.99 10.69 -10.15
CA VAL A 147 -0.39 9.73 -9.21
C VAL A 147 -1.27 9.50 -7.98
N VAL A 148 -1.93 10.55 -7.46
CA VAL A 148 -2.64 10.48 -6.17
C VAL A 148 -3.73 9.39 -6.14
N PRO A 149 -4.60 9.22 -7.16
CA PRO A 149 -5.62 8.18 -7.13
C PRO A 149 -5.05 6.76 -7.06
N PRO A 150 -4.16 6.31 -7.96
CA PRO A 150 -3.59 4.97 -7.87
C PRO A 150 -2.74 4.77 -6.61
N ALA A 151 -2.00 5.79 -6.14
CA ALA A 151 -1.26 5.71 -4.89
C ALA A 151 -2.19 5.49 -3.68
N ALA A 152 -3.31 6.19 -3.62
CA ALA A 152 -4.29 6.01 -2.56
C ALA A 152 -4.95 4.61 -2.59
N ASN A 153 -5.19 4.05 -3.78
CA ASN A 153 -5.66 2.68 -3.93
C ASN A 153 -4.61 1.65 -3.48
N GLU A 154 -3.32 1.93 -3.70
CA GLU A 154 -2.22 1.08 -3.24
C GLU A 154 -2.11 1.04 -1.72
N PHE A 155 -2.51 2.11 -1.01
CA PHE A 155 -2.62 2.07 0.44
C PHE A 155 -3.67 1.08 0.93
N ILE A 156 -4.83 0.99 0.24
CA ILE A 156 -5.86 -0.01 0.56
C ILE A 156 -5.34 -1.43 0.33
N ALA A 157 -4.57 -1.65 -0.73
CA ALA A 157 -3.93 -2.94 -0.99
C ALA A 157 -2.90 -3.28 0.11
N THR A 158 -2.04 -2.33 0.47
CA THR A 158 -1.06 -2.47 1.56
C THR A 158 -1.73 -2.85 2.89
N LEU A 159 -2.88 -2.26 3.22
CA LEU A 159 -3.63 -2.58 4.43
C LEU A 159 -4.14 -4.03 4.43
N LYS A 160 -4.63 -4.53 3.31
CA LYS A 160 -5.07 -5.92 3.20
C LYS A 160 -3.90 -6.90 3.29
N ASP A 161 -2.83 -6.60 2.59
CA ASP A 161 -1.64 -7.46 2.52
C ASP A 161 -0.79 -7.41 3.78
N SER A 162 -0.97 -6.40 4.66
CA SER A 162 -0.38 -6.40 5.99
C SER A 162 -0.83 -7.61 6.83
N SER A 163 -1.98 -8.23 6.50
CA SER A 163 -2.44 -9.48 7.12
C SER A 163 -1.44 -10.63 6.98
N LEU A 164 -0.60 -10.64 5.94
CA LEU A 164 0.41 -11.67 5.70
C LEU A 164 1.52 -11.68 6.76
N VAL A 165 1.75 -10.56 7.47
CA VAL A 165 2.75 -10.52 8.54
C VAL A 165 2.34 -11.35 9.76
N SER A 166 1.05 -11.74 9.86
CA SER A 166 0.55 -12.67 10.87
C SER A 166 1.33 -14.00 10.90
N ILE A 167 1.89 -14.39 9.75
CA ILE A 167 2.56 -15.68 9.57
C ILE A 167 3.92 -15.74 10.29
N ILE A 168 4.59 -14.61 10.44
CA ILE A 168 5.81 -14.48 11.24
C ILE A 168 5.53 -14.22 12.73
N GLY A 169 4.25 -14.32 13.13
CA GLY A 169 3.81 -14.18 14.51
C GLY A 169 3.61 -12.74 14.99
N LEU A 170 3.54 -11.76 14.07
CA LEU A 170 3.18 -10.39 14.42
C LEU A 170 1.68 -10.31 14.71
N ARG A 171 1.35 -9.81 15.91
CA ARG A 171 -0.02 -9.79 16.42
C ARG A 171 -0.78 -8.57 15.88
N GLU A 172 -1.43 -8.76 14.76
CA GLU A 172 -2.37 -7.85 14.10
C GLU A 172 -3.75 -8.56 14.00
N LEU A 173 -4.71 -7.97 13.28
CA LEU A 173 -6.11 -8.43 13.23
C LEU A 173 -6.25 -9.91 12.82
N THR A 174 -5.53 -10.36 11.78
CA THR A 174 -5.59 -11.76 11.31
C THR A 174 -4.96 -12.72 12.32
N ARG A 175 -3.84 -12.35 12.92
CA ARG A 175 -3.18 -13.16 13.96
C ARG A 175 -4.05 -13.30 15.19
N ALA A 176 -4.64 -12.20 15.66
CA ALA A 176 -5.54 -12.23 16.80
C ALA A 176 -6.80 -13.07 16.53
N GLY A 177 -7.34 -12.98 15.30
CA GLY A 177 -8.43 -13.87 14.88
C GLY A 177 -8.06 -15.34 14.96
N ARG A 178 -6.87 -15.71 14.46
CA ARG A 178 -6.36 -17.09 14.56
C ARG A 178 -6.20 -17.54 15.99
N GLU A 179 -5.64 -16.69 16.87
CA GLU A 179 -5.49 -16.98 18.28
C GLU A 179 -6.85 -17.24 18.95
N TYR A 180 -7.85 -16.38 18.68
CA TYR A 180 -9.18 -16.53 19.20
C TYR A 180 -9.87 -17.80 18.71
N ALA A 181 -9.83 -18.09 17.41
CA ALA A 181 -10.40 -19.28 16.81
C ALA A 181 -9.80 -20.55 17.42
N ASN A 182 -8.48 -20.63 17.56
CA ASN A 182 -7.79 -21.78 18.14
C ASN A 182 -8.12 -22.02 19.63
N GLN A 183 -8.42 -20.94 20.39
CA GLN A 183 -8.79 -21.05 21.82
C GLN A 183 -10.25 -21.42 22.04
N THR A 184 -11.14 -21.01 21.15
CA THR A 184 -12.60 -21.13 21.34
C THR A 184 -13.25 -22.13 20.43
N PHE A 185 -12.55 -22.61 19.38
CA PHE A 185 -13.09 -23.47 18.30
C PHE A 185 -14.27 -22.84 17.56
N LEU A 186 -14.38 -21.50 17.56
CA LEU A 186 -15.41 -20.71 16.87
C LEU A 186 -14.88 -20.17 15.53
N ASP A 187 -14.40 -21.06 14.66
CA ASP A 187 -13.74 -20.68 13.41
C ASP A 187 -14.61 -19.83 12.51
N PHE A 188 -15.81 -20.31 12.17
CA PHE A 188 -16.70 -19.60 11.26
C PHE A 188 -17.03 -18.18 11.76
N GLN A 189 -17.43 -18.06 13.03
CA GLN A 189 -17.81 -16.79 13.63
C GLN A 189 -16.61 -15.82 13.68
N THR A 190 -15.43 -16.34 14.01
CA THR A 190 -14.23 -15.53 14.13
C THR A 190 -13.79 -14.99 12.76
N TRP A 191 -13.71 -15.86 11.75
CA TRP A 191 -13.31 -15.41 10.41
C TRP A 191 -14.34 -14.50 9.75
N LEU A 192 -15.63 -14.70 10.05
CA LEU A 192 -16.68 -13.78 9.63
C LEU A 192 -16.46 -12.37 10.22
N VAL A 193 -16.17 -12.27 11.53
CA VAL A 193 -15.91 -10.98 12.18
C VAL A 193 -14.62 -10.34 11.66
N VAL A 194 -13.54 -11.11 11.50
CA VAL A 194 -12.28 -10.62 10.91
C VAL A 194 -12.55 -10.05 9.51
N GLY A 195 -13.27 -10.78 8.67
CA GLY A 195 -13.63 -10.32 7.33
C GLY A 195 -14.46 -9.05 7.33
N ILE A 196 -15.46 -8.94 8.21
CA ILE A 196 -16.27 -7.72 8.38
C ILE A 196 -15.40 -6.54 8.83
N MET A 197 -14.47 -6.75 9.77
CA MET A 197 -13.58 -5.68 10.24
C MET A 197 -12.66 -5.16 9.13
N TYR A 198 -12.04 -6.05 8.33
CA TYR A 198 -11.28 -5.63 7.15
C TYR A 198 -12.17 -4.91 6.12
N LEU A 199 -13.40 -5.38 5.92
CA LEU A 199 -14.36 -4.72 5.03
C LEU A 199 -14.68 -3.30 5.50
N ILE A 200 -14.93 -3.10 6.80
CA ILE A 200 -15.18 -1.77 7.38
C ILE A 200 -13.98 -0.86 7.16
N LEU A 201 -12.77 -1.34 7.46
CA LEU A 201 -11.53 -0.58 7.25
C LEU A 201 -11.35 -0.19 5.78
N THR A 202 -11.46 -1.15 4.87
CA THR A 202 -11.25 -0.91 3.43
C THR A 202 -12.33 -0.03 2.83
N LEU A 203 -13.62 -0.19 3.20
CA LEU A 203 -14.70 0.68 2.74
C LEU A 203 -14.54 2.12 3.24
N THR A 204 -14.10 2.28 4.49
CA THR A 204 -13.81 3.62 5.04
C THR A 204 -12.69 4.29 4.27
N LEU A 205 -11.60 3.59 4.02
CA LEU A 205 -10.49 4.10 3.20
C LEU A 205 -10.93 4.37 1.76
N THR A 206 -11.71 3.48 1.15
CA THR A 206 -12.22 3.68 -0.22
C THR A 206 -13.07 4.94 -0.34
N ARG A 207 -13.90 5.26 0.68
CA ARG A 207 -14.66 6.51 0.70
C ARG A 207 -13.74 7.73 0.80
N LEU A 208 -12.70 7.65 1.63
CA LEU A 208 -11.69 8.71 1.77
C LEU A 208 -10.94 8.92 0.44
N VAL A 209 -10.50 7.84 -0.19
CA VAL A 209 -9.83 7.87 -1.51
C VAL A 209 -10.72 8.54 -2.55
N LYS A 210 -11.98 8.13 -2.69
CA LYS A 210 -12.93 8.76 -3.61
C LYS A 210 -13.15 10.25 -3.34
N TYR A 211 -13.11 10.67 -2.09
CA TYR A 211 -13.19 12.08 -1.73
C TYR A 211 -11.95 12.85 -2.18
N ILE A 212 -10.75 12.27 -2.00
CA ILE A 212 -9.49 12.85 -2.46
C ILE A 212 -9.47 12.91 -3.99
N GLU A 213 -9.85 11.84 -4.68
CA GLU A 213 -9.95 11.79 -6.15
C GLU A 213 -10.80 12.91 -6.71
N LYS A 214 -11.98 13.15 -6.12
CA LYS A 214 -12.87 14.25 -6.54
C LYS A 214 -12.23 15.63 -6.39
N LYS A 215 -11.37 15.83 -5.38
CA LYS A 215 -10.68 17.11 -5.17
C LYS A 215 -9.48 17.32 -6.11
N VAL A 216 -8.87 16.22 -6.55
CA VAL A 216 -7.64 16.24 -7.35
C VAL A 216 -7.92 16.05 -8.85
N ALA A 217 -9.15 15.63 -9.22
CA ALA A 217 -9.55 15.36 -10.60
C ALA A 217 -9.23 16.52 -11.55
N ILE A 218 -8.57 16.20 -12.66
CA ILE A 218 -8.35 17.12 -13.78
C ILE A 218 -9.52 16.94 -14.76
N ALA A 219 -10.15 18.02 -15.16
CA ALA A 219 -11.16 17.98 -16.23
C ALA A 219 -10.53 17.40 -17.51
N GLY A 220 -11.06 16.26 -17.99
CA GLY A 220 -10.57 15.58 -19.19
C GLY A 220 -9.64 14.39 -18.96
N TYR A 221 -9.16 14.13 -17.74
CA TYR A 221 -8.35 12.95 -17.40
C TYR A 221 -9.14 12.06 -16.45
N GLY A 222 -9.51 10.85 -16.87
CA GLY A 222 -10.12 9.82 -16.00
C GLY A 222 -11.59 10.02 -15.62
N SER A 223 -12.29 11.03 -16.12
CA SER A 223 -13.74 11.10 -15.98
C SER A 223 -14.40 10.27 -17.08
N GLU A 224 -14.79 9.04 -16.76
CA GLU A 224 -15.84 8.38 -17.56
C GLU A 224 -17.02 9.35 -17.68
N LYS A 225 -17.35 9.72 -18.91
CA LYS A 225 -18.59 10.40 -19.24
C LYS A 225 -19.73 9.52 -18.74
N LYS A 226 -20.47 9.99 -17.74
CA LYS A 226 -21.85 9.52 -17.55
C LYS A 226 -22.73 10.02 -18.68
#